data_2946975880574d99242f61f6d0c6a68a
#
_entry.id   2946975880574d99242f61f6d0c6a68a
#
_cell.length_a   1.000
_cell.length_b   1.000
_cell.length_c   1.000
_cell.angle_alpha   90.00
_cell.angle_beta   90.00
_cell.angle_gamma   90.00
#
_symmetry.space_group_name_H-M   'P 1'
#
loop_
_entity.id
_entity.type
_entity.pdbx_description
1 polymer ?
#
loop_
_entity_poly.entity_id
_entity_poly.type
_entity_poly.pdbx_seq_one_letter_code
_entity_poly.pdbx_strand_id
1 'polypeptide(L)'
;MSSLGFGFISADSHIVEPANCYTDFIDPKFRDRAPTIERDASGNDIYVIPGMDSTIPLGLVAAAGLTPEDLAGRREGCTFESLHRSGWDASCRVADQDRDGVVSEIIYPSVGMALCNHSDFAYKTACMHAYNEWLESYISDAPEGRLFGLGQTSCESVEQSIKDIQDAKKKGFVGIMMPGNPQHEDYDHPMYDDLWACAAELEMPLSFHILTSKGGSVDEVLMARGNKINGFLNIIRGVQDVMGLFVLGGIFDRHPKLKFIAAEADAGWLPHYAYRMDHAYERHGLWLGGGKNLEKMPSDYLNDHVWLTFQDDWIAFKVANLMNPKKLVWANDFPHSDATWPWSQELVEKHSAHLTDEQRRWIMRDNIIECYNLPIDKIPA
;
A
#
# COMPACT_ATOMS: atom_id res chain seq x y z
N MET A 1 21.42 2.99 -14.70
CA MET A 1 21.50 1.63 -14.11
C MET A 1 21.98 1.78 -12.69
N SER A 2 21.39 1.05 -11.76
CA SER A 2 21.81 1.04 -10.36
C SER A 2 23.23 0.50 -10.19
N SER A 3 23.84 0.76 -9.02
CA SER A 3 25.15 0.21 -8.65
C SER A 3 25.19 -1.33 -8.62
N LEU A 4 24.00 -1.97 -8.49
CA LEU A 4 23.86 -3.42 -8.47
C LEU A 4 23.74 -4.06 -9.88
N GLY A 5 23.73 -3.27 -10.94
CA GLY A 5 23.73 -3.75 -12.34
C GLY A 5 22.35 -4.16 -12.87
N PHE A 6 21.26 -3.85 -12.17
CA PHE A 6 19.87 -4.02 -12.63
C PHE A 6 19.00 -2.86 -12.13
N GLY A 7 17.91 -2.56 -12.84
CA GLY A 7 16.96 -1.53 -12.41
C GLY A 7 16.07 -1.99 -11.27
N PHE A 8 15.85 -1.14 -10.27
CA PHE A 8 14.95 -1.41 -9.14
C PHE A 8 13.51 -1.24 -9.54
N ILE A 9 12.62 -2.03 -8.95
CA ILE A 9 11.17 -1.84 -9.01
C ILE A 9 10.71 -1.43 -7.62
N SER A 10 9.95 -0.35 -7.49
CA SER A 10 9.30 -0.01 -6.24
C SER A 10 7.94 -0.71 -6.14
N ALA A 11 7.76 -1.52 -5.09
CA ALA A 11 6.53 -2.25 -4.84
C ALA A 11 5.44 -1.37 -4.22
N ASP A 12 5.77 -0.14 -3.83
CA ASP A 12 4.91 0.80 -3.14
C ASP A 12 5.41 2.22 -3.41
N SER A 13 4.63 2.94 -4.19
CA SER A 13 4.86 4.35 -4.52
C SER A 13 3.50 5.02 -4.65
N HIS A 14 3.44 6.31 -4.38
CA HIS A 14 2.20 7.03 -4.31
C HIS A 14 2.08 8.12 -5.36
N ILE A 15 0.89 8.65 -5.47
CA ILE A 15 0.58 9.86 -6.24
C ILE A 15 0.10 10.96 -5.29
N VAL A 16 0.11 12.18 -5.78
CA VAL A 16 -0.59 13.30 -5.16
C VAL A 16 -1.80 13.55 -6.04
N GLU A 17 -2.97 13.08 -5.66
CA GLU A 17 -4.16 13.22 -6.48
C GLU A 17 -4.44 14.72 -6.74
N PRO A 18 -4.49 15.16 -8.00
CA PRO A 18 -4.90 16.55 -8.29
C PRO A 18 -6.39 16.72 -7.98
N ALA A 19 -6.82 17.95 -7.72
CA ALA A 19 -8.20 18.24 -7.34
C ALA A 19 -9.24 17.68 -8.32
N ASN A 20 -8.92 17.62 -9.61
CA ASN A 20 -9.80 17.09 -10.64
C ASN A 20 -9.85 15.55 -10.70
N CYS A 21 -9.00 14.83 -9.98
CA CYS A 21 -9.04 13.37 -9.88
C CYS A 21 -10.43 12.88 -9.44
N TYR A 22 -11.03 13.55 -8.46
CA TYR A 22 -12.36 13.21 -7.98
C TYR A 22 -13.47 13.97 -8.68
N THR A 23 -13.36 15.29 -8.84
CA THR A 23 -14.44 16.13 -9.35
C THR A 23 -14.86 15.81 -10.78
N ASP A 24 -13.93 15.34 -11.63
CA ASP A 24 -14.20 15.06 -13.03
C ASP A 24 -14.83 13.68 -13.24
N PHE A 25 -14.50 12.70 -12.38
CA PHE A 25 -14.88 11.28 -12.59
C PHE A 25 -15.91 10.75 -11.60
N ILE A 26 -16.20 11.44 -10.49
CA ILE A 26 -17.13 10.95 -9.48
C ILE A 26 -18.57 10.93 -10.01
N ASP A 27 -19.38 9.95 -9.56
CA ASP A 27 -20.82 9.89 -9.84
C ASP A 27 -21.45 11.27 -9.62
N PRO A 28 -22.20 11.84 -10.60
CA PRO A 28 -22.79 13.16 -10.53
C PRO A 28 -23.58 13.46 -9.25
N LYS A 29 -24.19 12.44 -8.63
CA LYS A 29 -24.92 12.58 -7.36
C LYS A 29 -24.06 12.98 -6.17
N PHE A 30 -22.74 12.74 -6.25
CA PHE A 30 -21.75 13.07 -5.22
C PHE A 30 -20.82 14.23 -5.59
N ARG A 31 -20.98 14.82 -6.78
CA ARG A 31 -20.04 15.85 -7.29
C ARG A 31 -19.88 17.03 -6.34
N ASP A 32 -20.96 17.49 -5.72
CA ASP A 32 -20.92 18.61 -4.76
C ASP A 32 -20.24 18.24 -3.42
N ARG A 33 -19.97 16.97 -3.22
CA ARG A 33 -19.28 16.40 -2.05
C ARG A 33 -17.97 15.71 -2.41
N ALA A 34 -17.46 15.89 -3.63
CA ALA A 34 -16.17 15.30 -4.01
C ALA A 34 -15.05 15.79 -3.08
N PRO A 35 -14.03 14.97 -2.79
CA PRO A 35 -12.83 15.44 -2.10
C PRO A 35 -12.22 16.63 -2.83
N THR A 36 -11.83 17.66 -2.07
CA THR A 36 -11.32 18.93 -2.61
C THR A 36 -10.00 19.33 -1.96
N ILE A 37 -9.24 20.19 -2.64
CA ILE A 37 -8.08 20.85 -2.05
C ILE A 37 -8.54 22.20 -1.55
N GLU A 38 -8.32 22.48 -0.27
CA GLU A 38 -8.67 23.72 0.40
C GLU A 38 -7.45 24.33 1.08
N ARG A 39 -7.50 25.61 1.38
CA ARG A 39 -6.43 26.31 2.08
C ARG A 39 -6.72 26.44 3.56
N ASP A 40 -5.82 25.91 4.42
CA ASP A 40 -5.93 26.00 5.87
C ASP A 40 -5.56 27.40 6.39
N ALA A 41 -5.73 27.61 7.71
CA ALA A 41 -5.42 28.89 8.37
C ALA A 41 -3.92 29.25 8.34
N SER A 42 -3.04 28.31 8.10
CA SER A 42 -1.59 28.49 7.97
C SER A 42 -1.16 28.72 6.51
N GLY A 43 -2.11 28.75 5.59
CA GLY A 43 -1.85 28.96 4.17
C GLY A 43 -1.38 27.70 3.43
N ASN A 44 -1.55 26.52 4.02
CA ASN A 44 -1.24 25.24 3.38
C ASN A 44 -2.43 24.72 2.60
N ASP A 45 -2.17 24.08 1.49
CA ASP A 45 -3.17 23.29 0.82
C ASP A 45 -3.31 21.91 1.50
N ILE A 46 -4.54 21.55 1.78
CA ILE A 46 -4.93 20.30 2.45
C ILE A 46 -6.04 19.62 1.64
N TYR A 47 -6.07 18.30 1.63
CA TYR A 47 -7.25 17.59 1.19
C TYR A 47 -8.31 17.57 2.27
N VAL A 48 -9.54 17.94 1.87
CA VAL A 48 -10.75 17.86 2.67
C VAL A 48 -11.66 16.81 2.06
N ILE A 49 -12.04 15.83 2.86
CA ILE A 49 -12.96 14.75 2.49
C ILE A 49 -14.26 14.97 3.28
N PRO A 50 -15.37 15.39 2.64
CA PRO A 50 -16.62 15.63 3.33
C PRO A 50 -17.12 14.38 4.10
N GLY A 51 -17.31 14.53 5.41
CA GLY A 51 -17.71 13.42 6.31
C GLY A 51 -16.55 12.81 7.09
N MET A 52 -15.32 13.30 6.91
CA MET A 52 -14.18 12.98 7.75
C MET A 52 -13.76 14.20 8.57
N ASP A 53 -13.35 13.98 9.82
CA ASP A 53 -12.86 15.05 10.70
C ASP A 53 -11.38 15.38 10.41
N SER A 54 -10.59 14.40 9.97
CA SER A 54 -9.19 14.58 9.61
C SER A 54 -9.03 15.13 8.20
N THR A 55 -8.01 15.95 8.01
CA THR A 55 -7.57 16.46 6.71
C THR A 55 -6.19 15.90 6.37
N ILE A 56 -5.84 15.86 5.07
CA ILE A 56 -4.55 15.33 4.62
C ILE A 56 -3.68 16.51 4.20
N PRO A 57 -2.59 16.80 4.95
CA PRO A 57 -1.65 17.85 4.58
C PRO A 57 -0.86 17.48 3.32
N LEU A 58 -1.01 18.24 2.25
CA LEU A 58 -0.28 17.98 0.99
C LEU A 58 1.25 18.10 1.18
N GLY A 59 1.70 18.89 2.13
CA GLY A 59 3.12 19.02 2.46
C GLY A 59 3.78 17.73 2.95
N LEU A 60 3.01 16.72 3.43
CA LEU A 60 3.52 15.41 3.83
C LEU A 60 3.47 14.38 2.70
N VAL A 61 2.42 14.43 1.86
CA VAL A 61 2.25 13.45 0.76
C VAL A 61 3.12 13.76 -0.47
N ALA A 62 3.85 14.87 -0.47
CA ALA A 62 4.79 15.23 -1.55
C ALA A 62 6.06 15.84 -0.98
N ALA A 63 6.74 15.10 -0.11
CA ALA A 63 7.87 15.57 0.67
C ALA A 63 9.17 14.78 0.43
N ALA A 64 9.20 13.89 -0.55
CA ALA A 64 10.38 13.12 -0.91
C ALA A 64 11.61 14.02 -1.11
N GLY A 65 12.75 13.61 -0.57
CA GLY A 65 14.01 14.33 -0.69
C GLY A 65 14.16 15.55 0.24
N LEU A 66 13.20 15.84 1.11
CA LEU A 66 13.32 16.90 2.10
C LEU A 66 14.11 16.42 3.33
N THR A 67 14.91 17.33 3.89
CA THR A 67 15.50 17.12 5.21
C THR A 67 14.43 17.27 6.31
N PRO A 68 14.68 16.78 7.56
CA PRO A 68 13.75 17.04 8.66
C PRO A 68 13.49 18.53 8.91
N GLU A 69 14.49 19.38 8.69
CA GLU A 69 14.38 20.84 8.82
C GLU A 69 13.50 21.44 7.73
N ASP A 70 13.67 21.00 6.46
CA ASP A 70 12.85 21.43 5.34
C ASP A 70 11.41 20.97 5.50
N LEU A 71 11.20 19.71 5.97
CA LEU A 71 9.88 19.17 6.27
C LEU A 71 9.17 19.97 7.36
N ALA A 72 9.91 20.35 8.40
CA ALA A 72 9.37 21.23 9.45
C ALA A 72 8.98 22.61 8.90
N GLY A 73 9.70 23.13 7.90
CA GLY A 73 9.38 24.35 7.18
C GLY A 73 8.10 24.32 6.37
N ARG A 74 7.62 23.10 6.01
CA ARG A 74 6.36 22.92 5.26
C ARG A 74 5.08 23.04 6.10
N ARG A 75 5.19 23.46 7.34
CA ARG A 75 4.04 23.73 8.22
C ARG A 75 3.25 24.98 7.84
N GLU A 76 3.83 25.88 7.03
CA GLU A 76 3.22 27.14 6.64
C GLU A 76 3.45 27.40 5.14
N GLY A 77 2.40 27.79 4.43
CA GLY A 77 2.45 28.24 3.04
C GLY A 77 2.75 27.15 1.99
N CYS A 78 2.60 25.87 2.30
CA CYS A 78 2.79 24.81 1.34
C CYS A 78 1.57 24.66 0.43
N THR A 79 1.71 25.06 -0.84
CA THR A 79 0.62 24.98 -1.83
C THR A 79 0.83 23.85 -2.82
N PHE A 80 -0.24 23.39 -3.49
CA PHE A 80 -0.17 22.33 -4.50
C PHE A 80 0.87 22.66 -5.58
N GLU A 81 0.92 23.91 -6.06
CA GLU A 81 1.87 24.35 -7.06
C GLU A 81 3.33 24.32 -6.57
N SER A 82 3.56 24.36 -5.26
CA SER A 82 4.90 24.26 -4.65
C SER A 82 5.40 22.85 -4.46
N LEU A 83 4.54 21.83 -4.68
CA LEU A 83 4.87 20.44 -4.50
C LEU A 83 5.72 19.89 -5.65
N HIS A 84 6.34 18.75 -5.41
CA HIS A 84 7.12 18.06 -6.42
C HIS A 84 6.20 17.53 -7.53
N ARG A 85 6.38 18.04 -8.75
CA ARG A 85 5.47 17.79 -9.87
C ARG A 85 5.33 16.32 -10.26
N SER A 86 6.35 15.53 -10.01
CA SER A 86 6.35 14.09 -10.26
C SER A 86 5.29 13.32 -9.46
N GLY A 87 4.68 13.95 -8.45
CA GLY A 87 3.55 13.37 -7.72
C GLY A 87 2.29 13.18 -8.58
N TRP A 88 2.11 13.98 -9.65
CA TRP A 88 0.92 13.93 -10.53
C TRP A 88 1.21 14.07 -12.02
N ASP A 89 2.46 14.24 -12.42
CA ASP A 89 2.89 14.33 -13.82
C ASP A 89 3.76 13.12 -14.14
N ALA A 90 3.23 12.22 -14.94
CA ALA A 90 3.89 10.97 -15.28
C ALA A 90 5.24 11.18 -16.00
N SER A 91 5.36 12.22 -16.82
CA SER A 91 6.61 12.52 -17.54
C SER A 91 7.72 13.01 -16.61
N CYS A 92 7.37 13.86 -15.64
CA CYS A 92 8.30 14.30 -14.59
C CYS A 92 8.71 13.12 -13.71
N ARG A 93 7.75 12.24 -13.37
CA ARG A 93 7.99 11.06 -12.54
C ARG A 93 9.02 10.12 -13.14
N VAL A 94 8.93 9.86 -14.43
CA VAL A 94 9.91 9.00 -15.13
C VAL A 94 11.33 9.55 -14.99
N ALA A 95 11.53 10.86 -15.05
CA ALA A 95 12.85 11.47 -14.85
C ALA A 95 13.36 11.30 -13.41
N ASP A 96 12.48 11.35 -12.41
CA ASP A 96 12.85 11.10 -11.02
C ASP A 96 13.12 9.62 -10.72
N GLN A 97 12.37 8.71 -11.35
CA GLN A 97 12.69 7.28 -11.32
C GLN A 97 14.10 7.03 -11.86
N ASP A 98 14.42 7.58 -13.05
CA ASP A 98 15.75 7.41 -13.68
C ASP A 98 16.87 7.92 -12.79
N ARG A 99 16.64 9.05 -12.08
CA ARG A 99 17.59 9.62 -11.12
C ARG A 99 17.87 8.68 -9.95
N ASP A 100 16.86 8.00 -9.47
CA ASP A 100 16.91 7.13 -8.28
C ASP A 100 17.27 5.66 -8.61
N GLY A 101 17.41 5.33 -9.91
CA GLY A 101 17.68 3.96 -10.36
C GLY A 101 16.47 3.04 -10.33
N VAL A 102 15.26 3.61 -10.17
CA VAL A 102 13.99 2.90 -10.24
C VAL A 102 13.52 2.84 -11.68
N VAL A 103 13.18 1.67 -12.16
CA VAL A 103 12.74 1.47 -13.56
C VAL A 103 11.24 1.30 -13.69
N SER A 104 10.55 0.91 -12.62
CA SER A 104 9.10 0.72 -12.56
C SER A 104 8.59 0.95 -11.16
N GLU A 105 7.33 1.35 -11.03
CA GLU A 105 6.65 1.56 -9.74
C GLU A 105 5.25 0.97 -9.75
N ILE A 106 4.86 0.41 -8.60
CA ILE A 106 3.47 0.08 -8.28
C ILE A 106 2.83 1.29 -7.62
N ILE A 107 1.73 1.80 -8.18
CA ILE A 107 1.13 3.07 -7.78
C ILE A 107 -0.07 2.86 -6.87
N TYR A 108 0.04 3.39 -5.67
CA TYR A 108 -1.01 3.49 -4.65
C TYR A 108 -1.60 4.90 -4.60
N PRO A 109 -2.84 5.06 -4.10
CA PRO A 109 -3.41 6.37 -3.80
C PRO A 109 -2.86 6.93 -2.48
N SER A 110 -2.83 8.25 -2.32
CA SER A 110 -2.59 8.89 -1.01
C SER A 110 -3.91 9.24 -0.31
N VAL A 111 -4.80 9.97 -0.97
CA VAL A 111 -6.15 10.31 -0.43
C VAL A 111 -7.00 9.06 -0.25
N GLY A 112 -6.87 8.09 -1.16
CA GLY A 112 -7.59 6.82 -1.12
C GLY A 112 -7.35 6.00 0.14
N MET A 113 -6.17 6.11 0.78
CA MET A 113 -5.90 5.46 2.07
C MET A 113 -6.84 5.99 3.17
N ALA A 114 -6.96 7.31 3.28
CA ALA A 114 -7.88 7.93 4.25
C ALA A 114 -9.34 7.57 3.96
N LEU A 115 -9.74 7.59 2.67
CA LEU A 115 -11.08 7.21 2.22
C LEU A 115 -11.49 5.80 2.67
N CYS A 116 -10.56 4.87 2.87
CA CYS A 116 -10.84 3.54 3.39
C CYS A 116 -11.59 3.57 4.73
N ASN A 117 -11.39 4.61 5.53
CA ASN A 117 -12.02 4.77 6.84
C ASN A 117 -13.34 5.56 6.81
N HIS A 118 -13.78 6.05 5.64
CA HIS A 118 -15.03 6.80 5.53
C HIS A 118 -16.25 5.93 5.83
N SER A 119 -17.19 6.45 6.63
CA SER A 119 -18.34 5.70 7.12
C SER A 119 -19.49 5.56 6.10
N ASP A 120 -19.61 6.48 5.14
CA ASP A 120 -20.60 6.41 4.04
C ASP A 120 -19.99 5.56 2.90
N PHE A 121 -20.36 4.28 2.86
CA PHE A 121 -19.80 3.34 1.88
C PHE A 121 -20.17 3.68 0.44
N ALA A 122 -21.38 4.16 0.18
CA ALA A 122 -21.79 4.55 -1.18
C ALA A 122 -20.97 5.75 -1.68
N TYR A 123 -20.66 6.72 -0.82
CA TYR A 123 -19.78 7.83 -1.12
C TYR A 123 -18.34 7.35 -1.33
N LYS A 124 -17.83 6.50 -0.44
CA LYS A 124 -16.50 5.89 -0.55
C LYS A 124 -16.33 5.13 -1.87
N THR A 125 -17.32 4.32 -2.26
CA THR A 125 -17.35 3.61 -3.55
C THR A 125 -17.23 4.58 -4.71
N ALA A 126 -18.01 5.67 -4.70
CA ALA A 126 -17.98 6.66 -5.77
C ALA A 126 -16.62 7.36 -5.89
N CYS A 127 -15.98 7.69 -4.75
CA CYS A 127 -14.64 8.29 -4.75
C CYS A 127 -13.59 7.30 -5.28
N MET A 128 -13.62 6.05 -4.85
CA MET A 128 -12.67 5.02 -5.29
C MET A 128 -12.81 4.70 -6.79
N HIS A 129 -14.04 4.69 -7.30
CA HIS A 129 -14.27 4.56 -8.76
C HIS A 129 -13.72 5.76 -9.51
N ALA A 130 -13.91 6.98 -9.02
CA ALA A 130 -13.35 8.18 -9.65
C ALA A 130 -11.81 8.11 -9.73
N TYR A 131 -11.17 7.68 -8.63
CA TYR A 131 -9.74 7.45 -8.61
C TYR A 131 -9.31 6.39 -9.65
N ASN A 132 -10.01 5.25 -9.73
CA ASN A 132 -9.68 4.18 -10.67
C ASN A 132 -9.77 4.65 -12.14
N GLU A 133 -10.74 5.51 -12.49
CA GLU A 133 -10.85 6.11 -13.82
C GLU A 133 -9.70 7.09 -14.09
N TRP A 134 -9.37 7.94 -13.13
CA TRP A 134 -8.28 8.88 -13.26
C TRP A 134 -6.92 8.17 -13.37
N LEU A 135 -6.69 7.15 -12.56
CA LEU A 135 -5.43 6.39 -12.53
C LEU A 135 -5.12 5.71 -13.86
N GLU A 136 -6.15 5.18 -14.55
CA GLU A 136 -5.99 4.59 -15.88
C GLU A 136 -5.40 5.60 -16.87
N SER A 137 -5.90 6.84 -16.86
CA SER A 137 -5.37 7.93 -17.69
C SER A 137 -3.93 8.30 -17.29
N TYR A 138 -3.68 8.47 -16.00
CA TYR A 138 -2.35 8.83 -15.49
C TYR A 138 -1.26 7.81 -15.89
N ILE A 139 -1.56 6.51 -15.78
CA ILE A 139 -0.63 5.46 -16.17
C ILE A 139 -0.37 5.46 -17.67
N SER A 140 -1.42 5.71 -18.49
CA SER A 140 -1.29 5.73 -19.94
C SER A 140 -0.41 6.87 -20.46
N ASP A 141 -0.20 7.91 -19.69
CA ASP A 141 0.70 9.03 -20.01
C ASP A 141 2.19 8.70 -19.81
N ALA A 142 2.50 7.59 -19.11
CA ALA A 142 3.87 7.13 -18.93
C ALA A 142 4.31 6.16 -20.04
N PRO A 143 5.61 6.04 -20.32
CA PRO A 143 6.11 4.95 -21.16
C PRO A 143 5.72 3.58 -20.59
N GLU A 144 5.40 2.64 -21.47
CA GLU A 144 4.99 1.30 -21.10
C GLU A 144 6.01 0.62 -20.17
N GLY A 145 5.52 -0.04 -19.11
CA GLY A 145 6.35 -0.73 -18.14
C GLY A 145 6.95 0.15 -17.04
N ARG A 146 6.68 1.47 -17.04
CA ARG A 146 7.19 2.38 -16.00
C ARG A 146 6.26 2.51 -14.79
N LEU A 147 4.95 2.50 -15.01
CA LEU A 147 3.94 2.64 -13.96
C LEU A 147 2.92 1.51 -14.05
N PHE A 148 2.59 0.91 -12.92
CA PHE A 148 1.57 -0.12 -12.76
C PHE A 148 0.60 0.29 -11.66
N GLY A 149 -0.70 0.36 -11.92
CA GLY A 149 -1.68 0.83 -10.95
C GLY A 149 -2.30 -0.26 -10.12
N LEU A 150 -2.66 0.11 -8.89
CA LEU A 150 -3.59 -0.65 -8.06
C LEU A 150 -4.96 0.03 -8.09
N GLY A 151 -6.00 -0.77 -8.41
CA GLY A 151 -7.36 -0.30 -8.23
C GLY A 151 -7.75 -0.25 -6.77
N GLN A 152 -8.87 0.41 -6.47
CA GLN A 152 -9.48 0.42 -5.15
C GLN A 152 -10.88 -0.20 -5.18
N THR A 153 -11.29 -0.81 -4.08
CA THR A 153 -12.67 -1.19 -3.77
C THR A 153 -13.02 -0.76 -2.36
N SER A 154 -14.27 -0.39 -2.13
CA SER A 154 -14.75 0.06 -0.82
C SER A 154 -15.13 -1.09 0.12
N CYS A 155 -15.33 -2.28 -0.41
CA CYS A 155 -15.96 -3.41 0.28
C CYS A 155 -17.36 -3.07 0.83
N GLU A 156 -18.15 -2.32 0.03
CA GLU A 156 -19.56 -2.04 0.32
C GLU A 156 -20.42 -3.33 0.27
N SER A 157 -20.15 -4.19 -0.71
CA SER A 157 -20.69 -5.55 -0.80
C SER A 157 -19.72 -6.48 -1.50
N VAL A 158 -19.90 -7.78 -1.36
CA VAL A 158 -19.10 -8.79 -2.03
C VAL A 158 -19.25 -8.66 -3.56
N GLU A 159 -20.48 -8.50 -4.05
CA GLU A 159 -20.79 -8.36 -5.48
C GLU A 159 -20.13 -7.13 -6.07
N GLN A 160 -20.16 -5.97 -5.36
CA GLN A 160 -19.51 -4.76 -5.84
C GLN A 160 -17.98 -4.94 -5.86
N SER A 161 -17.41 -5.54 -4.84
CA SER A 161 -15.96 -5.78 -4.75
C SER A 161 -15.46 -6.72 -5.86
N ILE A 162 -16.21 -7.77 -6.17
CA ILE A 162 -15.89 -8.67 -7.29
C ILE A 162 -15.90 -7.90 -8.61
N LYS A 163 -16.89 -7.04 -8.82
CA LYS A 163 -16.97 -6.19 -10.01
C LYS A 163 -15.77 -5.23 -10.08
N ASP A 164 -15.41 -4.61 -8.97
CA ASP A 164 -14.28 -3.69 -8.91
C ASP A 164 -12.96 -4.38 -9.27
N ILE A 165 -12.73 -5.62 -8.78
CA ILE A 165 -11.55 -6.42 -9.16
C ILE A 165 -11.56 -6.75 -10.66
N GLN A 166 -12.70 -7.14 -11.19
CA GLN A 166 -12.83 -7.47 -12.62
C GLN A 166 -12.62 -6.24 -13.51
N ASP A 167 -13.13 -5.09 -13.12
CA ASP A 167 -12.97 -3.84 -13.87
C ASP A 167 -11.53 -3.32 -13.77
N ALA A 168 -10.89 -3.41 -12.59
CA ALA A 168 -9.47 -3.12 -12.43
C ALA A 168 -8.58 -4.00 -13.34
N LYS A 169 -8.86 -5.29 -13.41
CA LYS A 169 -8.15 -6.20 -14.32
C LYS A 169 -8.30 -5.80 -15.79
N LYS A 170 -9.52 -5.39 -16.22
CA LYS A 170 -9.77 -4.90 -17.59
C LYS A 170 -9.02 -3.62 -17.91
N LYS A 171 -8.85 -2.73 -16.93
CA LYS A 171 -8.05 -1.50 -17.03
C LYS A 171 -6.54 -1.75 -17.05
N GLY A 172 -6.11 -2.99 -16.87
CA GLY A 172 -4.69 -3.37 -16.83
C GLY A 172 -4.02 -3.12 -15.48
N PHE A 173 -4.79 -2.88 -14.42
CA PHE A 173 -4.25 -2.79 -13.07
C PHE A 173 -3.74 -4.15 -12.60
N VAL A 174 -2.72 -4.13 -11.75
CA VAL A 174 -1.97 -5.34 -11.36
C VAL A 174 -2.35 -5.88 -9.98
N GLY A 175 -3.22 -5.20 -9.25
CA GLY A 175 -3.72 -5.60 -7.94
C GLY A 175 -4.81 -4.65 -7.44
N ILE A 176 -5.27 -4.88 -6.21
CA ILE A 176 -6.32 -4.08 -5.56
C ILE A 176 -5.84 -3.65 -4.17
N MET A 177 -5.95 -2.36 -3.87
CA MET A 177 -5.87 -1.88 -2.50
C MET A 177 -7.23 -2.03 -1.81
N MET A 178 -7.23 -2.77 -0.71
CA MET A 178 -8.39 -3.10 0.10
C MET A 178 -8.51 -2.15 1.31
N PRO A 179 -9.72 -1.76 1.74
CA PRO A 179 -9.87 -1.16 3.05
C PRO A 179 -9.58 -2.21 4.14
N GLY A 180 -9.05 -1.78 5.28
CA GLY A 180 -8.79 -2.69 6.40
C GLY A 180 -10.07 -3.18 7.10
N ASN A 181 -11.21 -2.51 6.87
CA ASN A 181 -12.49 -2.89 7.42
C ASN A 181 -13.59 -2.86 6.35
N PRO A 182 -14.31 -3.97 6.13
CA PRO A 182 -15.46 -4.04 5.21
C PRO A 182 -16.72 -3.43 5.84
N GLN A 183 -17.80 -3.35 5.07
CA GLN A 183 -19.08 -2.79 5.55
C GLN A 183 -19.80 -3.72 6.50
N HIS A 184 -19.76 -5.03 6.23
CA HIS A 184 -20.53 -6.05 6.95
C HIS A 184 -19.67 -6.82 7.94
N GLU A 185 -19.83 -8.15 8.00
CA GLU A 185 -18.98 -9.05 8.79
C GLU A 185 -17.50 -8.87 8.44
N ASP A 186 -16.59 -9.30 9.33
CA ASP A 186 -15.16 -9.17 9.07
C ASP A 186 -14.67 -10.16 8.01
N TYR A 187 -13.48 -9.96 7.49
CA TYR A 187 -12.93 -10.66 6.31
C TYR A 187 -12.80 -12.18 6.47
N ASP A 188 -12.75 -12.72 7.69
CA ASP A 188 -12.75 -14.16 7.95
C ASP A 188 -14.12 -14.83 7.80
N HIS A 189 -15.20 -14.03 7.67
CA HIS A 189 -16.53 -14.57 7.47
C HIS A 189 -16.69 -15.21 6.08
N PRO A 190 -17.32 -16.40 5.96
CA PRO A 190 -17.47 -17.13 4.70
C PRO A 190 -18.16 -16.37 3.56
N MET A 191 -18.89 -15.29 3.85
CA MET A 191 -19.53 -14.47 2.81
C MET A 191 -18.52 -13.89 1.82
N TYR A 192 -17.24 -13.76 2.19
CA TYR A 192 -16.17 -13.23 1.34
C TYR A 192 -15.47 -14.27 0.49
N ASP A 193 -15.79 -15.57 0.63
CA ASP A 193 -15.10 -16.64 -0.09
C ASP A 193 -15.16 -16.46 -1.63
N ASP A 194 -16.30 -16.00 -2.18
CA ASP A 194 -16.41 -15.70 -3.61
C ASP A 194 -15.50 -14.53 -4.04
N LEU A 195 -15.29 -13.54 -3.18
CA LEU A 195 -14.37 -12.44 -3.43
C LEU A 195 -12.93 -12.93 -3.47
N TRP A 196 -12.54 -13.78 -2.50
CA TRP A 196 -11.20 -14.38 -2.45
C TRP A 196 -10.94 -15.30 -3.65
N ALA A 197 -11.93 -16.09 -4.04
CA ALA A 197 -11.86 -16.93 -5.22
C ALA A 197 -11.64 -16.09 -6.49
N CYS A 198 -12.42 -15.01 -6.67
CA CYS A 198 -12.29 -14.09 -7.80
C CYS A 198 -10.88 -13.47 -7.87
N ALA A 199 -10.36 -12.95 -6.75
CA ALA A 199 -9.03 -12.36 -6.71
C ALA A 199 -7.94 -13.38 -7.06
N ALA A 200 -8.05 -14.61 -6.53
CA ALA A 200 -7.12 -15.70 -6.80
C ALA A 200 -7.16 -16.19 -8.26
N GLU A 201 -8.36 -16.30 -8.85
CA GLU A 201 -8.55 -16.74 -10.25
C GLU A 201 -8.04 -15.70 -11.26
N LEU A 202 -8.24 -14.42 -10.98
CA LEU A 202 -7.76 -13.32 -11.80
C LEU A 202 -6.29 -12.97 -11.55
N GLU A 203 -5.65 -13.66 -10.59
CA GLU A 203 -4.29 -13.37 -10.16
C GLU A 203 -4.10 -11.88 -9.80
N MET A 204 -5.07 -11.34 -9.05
CA MET A 204 -5.07 -9.96 -8.54
C MET A 204 -4.69 -9.98 -7.05
N PRO A 205 -3.43 -9.63 -6.69
CA PRO A 205 -3.02 -9.52 -5.30
C PRO A 205 -3.88 -8.50 -4.55
N LEU A 206 -4.18 -8.82 -3.28
CA LEU A 206 -4.91 -7.94 -2.38
C LEU A 206 -3.93 -7.23 -1.47
N SER A 207 -3.88 -5.91 -1.57
CA SER A 207 -2.98 -5.09 -0.78
C SER A 207 -3.73 -4.40 0.36
N PHE A 208 -3.24 -4.59 1.57
CA PHE A 208 -3.68 -3.90 2.78
C PHE A 208 -2.56 -2.95 3.21
N HIS A 209 -2.84 -1.66 3.06
CA HIS A 209 -1.90 -0.59 3.32
C HIS A 209 -2.05 -0.06 4.75
N ILE A 210 -0.98 0.51 5.34
CA ILE A 210 -1.15 1.27 6.57
C ILE A 210 -2.23 2.34 6.40
N LEU A 211 -2.76 2.85 7.48
CA LEU A 211 -3.80 3.90 7.53
C LEU A 211 -5.17 3.49 6.94
N THR A 212 -5.32 2.33 6.32
CA THR A 212 -6.59 1.88 5.69
C THR A 212 -7.54 1.18 6.66
N SER A 213 -7.07 0.81 7.84
CA SER A 213 -7.87 0.19 8.91
C SER A 213 -8.28 1.22 9.96
N LYS A 214 -9.39 0.98 10.67
CA LYS A 214 -9.79 1.79 11.82
C LYS A 214 -8.70 1.78 12.90
N GLY A 215 -8.12 0.61 13.20
CA GLY A 215 -6.90 0.51 13.99
C GLY A 215 -5.70 1.01 13.18
N GLY A 216 -5.00 2.06 13.66
CA GLY A 216 -3.89 2.70 12.93
C GLY A 216 -4.34 3.70 11.86
N SER A 217 -5.59 4.16 11.89
CA SER A 217 -6.09 5.25 11.02
C SER A 217 -5.40 6.59 11.29
N VAL A 218 -5.56 7.55 10.38
CA VAL A 218 -5.07 8.93 10.56
C VAL A 218 -5.55 9.52 11.89
N ASP A 219 -6.82 9.29 12.23
CA ASP A 219 -7.40 9.78 13.50
C ASP A 219 -6.69 9.18 14.72
N GLU A 220 -6.42 7.87 14.71
CA GLU A 220 -5.70 7.21 15.81
C GLU A 220 -4.24 7.70 15.93
N VAL A 221 -3.59 7.97 14.82
CA VAL A 221 -2.23 8.58 14.81
C VAL A 221 -2.27 9.95 15.46
N LEU A 222 -3.24 10.80 15.12
CA LEU A 222 -3.41 12.14 15.66
C LEU A 222 -3.82 12.12 17.14
N MET A 223 -4.54 11.07 17.58
CA MET A 223 -4.98 10.87 18.97
C MET A 223 -4.03 9.99 19.78
N ALA A 224 -2.82 9.74 19.27
CA ALA A 224 -1.83 8.89 19.92
C ALA A 224 -1.58 9.29 21.38
N ARG A 225 -1.47 8.29 22.23
CA ARG A 225 -1.22 8.47 23.66
C ARG A 225 0.15 9.09 23.90
N GLY A 226 0.19 10.19 24.63
CA GLY A 226 1.43 10.90 24.99
C GLY A 226 1.96 11.77 23.84
N ASN A 227 3.22 11.64 23.49
CA ASN A 227 3.78 12.35 22.35
C ASN A 227 3.16 11.83 21.02
N LYS A 228 2.71 12.75 20.18
CA LYS A 228 2.03 12.41 18.91
C LYS A 228 2.86 11.53 17.97
N ILE A 229 4.20 11.64 18.02
CA ILE A 229 5.08 10.77 17.23
C ILE A 229 4.88 9.27 17.56
N ASN A 230 4.33 8.97 18.75
CA ASN A 230 3.96 7.59 19.11
C ASN A 230 2.89 7.01 18.19
N GLY A 231 2.14 7.85 17.50
CA GLY A 231 1.18 7.42 16.48
C GLY A 231 1.83 6.66 15.34
N PHE A 232 2.99 7.10 14.88
CA PHE A 232 3.75 6.42 13.83
C PHE A 232 4.15 4.99 14.19
N LEU A 233 4.29 4.68 15.48
CA LEU A 233 4.55 3.30 15.93
C LEU A 233 3.30 2.41 15.89
N ASN A 234 2.13 2.98 15.73
CA ASN A 234 0.86 2.26 15.74
C ASN A 234 0.31 1.98 14.35
N ILE A 235 0.80 2.67 13.31
CA ILE A 235 0.21 2.59 11.96
C ILE A 235 0.23 1.18 11.37
N ILE A 236 1.24 0.36 11.69
CA ILE A 236 1.36 -1.01 11.18
C ILE A 236 0.34 -1.98 11.80
N ARG A 237 -0.30 -1.63 12.93
CA ARG A 237 -1.19 -2.54 13.66
C ARG A 237 -2.40 -2.96 12.87
N GLY A 238 -2.99 -2.05 12.10
CA GLY A 238 -4.14 -2.37 11.27
C GLY A 238 -3.85 -3.46 10.24
N VAL A 239 -2.68 -3.40 9.63
CA VAL A 239 -2.23 -4.42 8.67
C VAL A 239 -1.95 -5.75 9.37
N GLN A 240 -1.31 -5.72 10.55
CA GLN A 240 -1.07 -6.92 11.35
C GLN A 240 -2.38 -7.61 11.77
N ASP A 241 -3.39 -6.85 12.15
CA ASP A 241 -4.71 -7.38 12.55
C ASP A 241 -5.40 -8.06 11.36
N VAL A 242 -5.45 -7.41 10.19
CA VAL A 242 -6.04 -8.00 8.98
C VAL A 242 -5.27 -9.25 8.54
N MET A 243 -3.93 -9.20 8.57
CA MET A 243 -3.11 -10.36 8.27
C MET A 243 -3.40 -11.53 9.23
N GLY A 244 -3.62 -11.23 10.52
CA GLY A 244 -4.06 -12.20 11.52
C GLY A 244 -5.39 -12.85 11.16
N LEU A 245 -6.38 -12.08 10.69
CA LEU A 245 -7.67 -12.58 10.23
C LEU A 245 -7.51 -13.55 9.05
N PHE A 246 -6.69 -13.21 8.06
CA PHE A 246 -6.47 -14.07 6.88
C PHE A 246 -5.82 -15.39 7.25
N VAL A 247 -4.81 -15.38 8.12
CA VAL A 247 -4.11 -16.60 8.55
C VAL A 247 -4.99 -17.42 9.48
N LEU A 248 -5.42 -16.85 10.60
CA LEU A 248 -6.12 -17.60 11.65
C LEU A 248 -7.57 -17.96 11.29
N GLY A 249 -8.20 -17.19 10.39
CA GLY A 249 -9.51 -17.49 9.80
C GLY A 249 -9.47 -18.56 8.72
N GLY A 250 -8.29 -19.11 8.37
CA GLY A 250 -8.14 -20.20 7.40
C GLY A 250 -8.48 -19.81 5.97
N ILE A 251 -8.38 -18.52 5.62
CA ILE A 251 -8.68 -18.02 4.26
C ILE A 251 -7.69 -18.63 3.26
N PHE A 252 -6.42 -18.73 3.62
CA PHE A 252 -5.41 -19.31 2.74
C PHE A 252 -5.54 -20.83 2.53
N ASP A 253 -6.14 -21.56 3.48
CA ASP A 253 -6.50 -22.97 3.28
C ASP A 253 -7.57 -23.11 2.20
N ARG A 254 -8.60 -22.27 2.25
CA ARG A 254 -9.68 -22.27 1.26
C ARG A 254 -9.27 -21.70 -0.10
N HIS A 255 -8.31 -20.75 -0.10
CA HIS A 255 -7.85 -20.02 -1.29
C HIS A 255 -6.32 -20.04 -1.42
N PRO A 256 -5.70 -21.20 -1.73
CA PRO A 256 -4.24 -21.37 -1.68
C PRO A 256 -3.47 -20.61 -2.76
N LYS A 257 -4.14 -19.94 -3.72
CA LYS A 257 -3.51 -19.06 -4.71
C LYS A 257 -3.62 -17.59 -4.37
N LEU A 258 -4.34 -17.25 -3.29
CA LEU A 258 -4.53 -15.86 -2.90
C LEU A 258 -3.21 -15.24 -2.42
N LYS A 259 -2.92 -14.04 -2.88
CA LYS A 259 -1.75 -13.25 -2.51
C LYS A 259 -2.19 -12.07 -1.64
N PHE A 260 -1.57 -11.94 -0.47
CA PHE A 260 -1.78 -10.83 0.46
C PHE A 260 -0.53 -9.95 0.48
N ILE A 261 -0.71 -8.63 0.39
CA ILE A 261 0.39 -7.67 0.48
C ILE A 261 0.17 -6.81 1.73
N ALA A 262 1.14 -6.85 2.65
CA ALA A 262 1.24 -5.93 3.76
C ALA A 262 2.03 -4.71 3.27
N ALA A 263 1.33 -3.64 2.90
CA ALA A 263 1.93 -2.48 2.26
C ALA A 263 2.32 -1.39 3.26
N GLU A 264 3.51 -0.84 3.09
CA GLU A 264 4.15 0.20 3.93
C GLU A 264 4.18 -0.16 5.43
N ALA A 265 4.18 -1.45 5.73
CA ALA A 265 4.09 -1.95 7.10
C ALA A 265 5.45 -2.36 7.67
N ASP A 266 6.55 -2.09 6.97
CA ASP A 266 7.86 -2.66 7.25
C ASP A 266 7.87 -4.21 7.28
N ALA A 267 9.02 -4.82 7.44
CA ALA A 267 9.13 -6.29 7.44
C ALA A 267 10.02 -6.84 8.56
N GLY A 268 10.84 -6.00 9.17
CA GLY A 268 11.80 -6.45 10.19
C GLY A 268 11.17 -7.05 11.46
N TRP A 269 9.89 -6.79 11.71
CA TRP A 269 9.13 -7.33 12.83
C TRP A 269 8.55 -8.74 12.57
N LEU A 270 8.46 -9.18 11.31
CA LEU A 270 7.74 -10.40 10.92
C LEU A 270 8.24 -11.67 11.61
N PRO A 271 9.55 -11.93 11.79
CA PRO A 271 10.00 -13.18 12.43
C PRO A 271 9.49 -13.32 13.87
N HIS A 272 9.42 -12.22 14.63
CA HIS A 272 8.87 -12.27 15.98
C HIS A 272 7.34 -12.44 15.96
N TYR A 273 6.65 -11.80 15.03
CA TYR A 273 5.20 -11.93 14.88
C TYR A 273 4.81 -13.38 14.49
N ALA A 274 5.51 -13.97 13.53
CA ALA A 274 5.32 -15.36 13.11
C ALA A 274 5.48 -16.33 14.30
N TYR A 275 6.58 -16.19 15.06
CA TYR A 275 6.78 -16.94 16.30
C TYR A 275 5.62 -16.75 17.28
N ARG A 276 5.12 -15.53 17.46
CA ARG A 276 4.02 -15.25 18.38
C ARG A 276 2.70 -15.87 17.93
N MET A 277 2.44 -15.89 16.62
CA MET A 277 1.25 -16.53 16.06
C MET A 277 1.29 -18.06 16.30
N ASP A 278 2.41 -18.70 15.98
CA ASP A 278 2.58 -20.14 16.20
C ASP A 278 2.43 -20.50 17.68
N HIS A 279 3.09 -19.75 18.55
CA HIS A 279 2.99 -19.97 20.00
C HIS A 279 1.56 -19.80 20.52
N ALA A 280 0.84 -18.79 20.06
CA ALA A 280 -0.56 -18.56 20.45
C ALA A 280 -1.46 -19.68 19.93
N TYR A 281 -1.29 -20.10 18.67
CA TYR A 281 -2.04 -21.18 18.05
C TYR A 281 -1.83 -22.52 18.78
N GLU A 282 -0.57 -22.87 19.08
CA GLU A 282 -0.26 -24.11 19.81
C GLU A 282 -0.80 -24.14 21.25
N ARG A 283 -0.65 -23.03 21.97
CA ARG A 283 -0.96 -22.96 23.40
C ARG A 283 -2.42 -22.67 23.70
N HIS A 284 -3.06 -21.86 22.86
CA HIS A 284 -4.39 -21.29 23.15
C HIS A 284 -5.46 -21.63 22.11
N GLY A 285 -5.10 -22.17 20.95
CA GLY A 285 -6.03 -22.41 19.85
C GLY A 285 -7.25 -23.24 20.26
N LEU A 286 -7.08 -24.29 21.05
CA LEU A 286 -8.20 -25.10 21.53
C LEU A 286 -9.08 -24.38 22.54
N TRP A 287 -8.52 -23.49 23.34
CA TRP A 287 -9.24 -22.81 24.42
C TRP A 287 -9.98 -21.56 23.94
N LEU A 288 -9.42 -20.82 23.01
CA LEU A 288 -10.03 -19.58 22.49
C LEU A 288 -11.12 -19.82 21.43
N GLY A 289 -11.53 -21.06 21.21
CA GLY A 289 -12.70 -21.41 20.41
C GLY A 289 -12.48 -21.53 18.91
N GLY A 290 -11.33 -21.10 18.38
CA GLY A 290 -10.98 -21.28 16.97
C GLY A 290 -10.60 -22.71 16.61
N GLY A 291 -10.23 -23.50 17.60
CA GLY A 291 -9.68 -24.86 17.40
C GLY A 291 -8.30 -24.82 16.75
N LYS A 292 -7.71 -25.99 16.54
CA LYS A 292 -6.54 -26.16 15.68
C LYS A 292 -7.02 -26.66 14.32
N ASN A 293 -7.64 -25.79 13.53
CA ASN A 293 -8.33 -26.14 12.30
C ASN A 293 -7.52 -25.83 11.04
N LEU A 294 -6.35 -25.21 11.19
CA LEU A 294 -5.46 -24.90 10.06
C LEU A 294 -4.70 -26.17 9.63
N GLU A 295 -4.50 -26.34 8.34
CA GLU A 295 -3.74 -27.44 7.76
C GLU A 295 -2.23 -27.33 8.04
N LYS A 296 -1.72 -26.11 8.20
CA LYS A 296 -0.31 -25.76 8.45
C LYS A 296 -0.17 -24.92 9.71
N MET A 297 1.06 -24.66 10.14
CA MET A 297 1.33 -23.64 11.17
C MET A 297 1.10 -22.22 10.63
N PRO A 298 0.64 -21.28 11.47
CA PRO A 298 0.43 -19.91 11.05
C PRO A 298 1.62 -19.28 10.31
N SER A 299 2.85 -19.55 10.76
CA SER A 299 4.06 -19.04 10.12
C SER A 299 4.26 -19.57 8.70
N ASP A 300 3.77 -20.77 8.37
CA ASP A 300 3.86 -21.33 7.02
C ASP A 300 3.01 -20.51 6.05
N TYR A 301 1.81 -20.07 6.46
CA TYR A 301 0.96 -19.20 5.61
C TYR A 301 1.58 -17.83 5.39
N LEU A 302 2.22 -17.25 6.42
CA LEU A 302 2.94 -16.00 6.27
C LEU A 302 4.06 -16.13 5.21
N ASN A 303 4.81 -17.22 5.26
CA ASN A 303 5.89 -17.51 4.32
C ASN A 303 5.39 -17.84 2.89
N ASP A 304 4.20 -18.40 2.75
CA ASP A 304 3.67 -18.83 1.46
C ASP A 304 2.86 -17.72 0.74
N HIS A 305 2.09 -16.93 1.49
CA HIS A 305 1.03 -16.07 0.95
C HIS A 305 1.21 -14.57 1.17
N VAL A 306 2.09 -14.14 2.12
CA VAL A 306 2.19 -12.74 2.52
C VAL A 306 3.46 -12.11 1.97
N TRP A 307 3.31 -11.10 1.12
CA TRP A 307 4.38 -10.19 0.70
C TRP A 307 4.38 -8.95 1.60
N LEU A 308 5.57 -8.42 1.89
CA LEU A 308 5.72 -7.23 2.74
C LEU A 308 6.51 -6.18 1.97
N THR A 309 5.92 -4.99 1.81
CA THR A 309 6.65 -3.82 1.31
C THR A 309 7.37 -3.12 2.46
N PHE A 310 8.54 -2.61 2.20
CA PHE A 310 9.36 -1.88 3.17
C PHE A 310 10.32 -0.94 2.43
N GLN A 311 10.68 0.17 3.04
CA GLN A 311 11.52 1.21 2.45
C GLN A 311 12.96 1.11 2.94
N ASP A 312 13.32 1.83 4.01
CA ASP A 312 14.65 1.86 4.63
C ASP A 312 14.79 0.97 5.86
N ASP A 313 13.85 0.05 6.07
CA ASP A 313 13.87 -0.95 7.16
C ASP A 313 15.11 -1.86 7.03
N TRP A 314 16.24 -1.33 7.53
CA TRP A 314 17.49 -2.09 7.53
C TRP A 314 17.40 -3.40 8.32
N ILE A 315 16.43 -3.51 9.26
CA ILE A 315 16.20 -4.74 10.03
C ILE A 315 15.62 -5.82 9.13
N ALA A 316 14.71 -5.48 8.21
CA ALA A 316 14.16 -6.42 7.23
C ALA A 316 15.28 -7.13 6.45
N PHE A 317 16.26 -6.37 5.95
CA PHE A 317 17.43 -6.96 5.31
C PHE A 317 18.23 -7.87 6.24
N LYS A 318 18.43 -7.49 7.51
CA LYS A 318 19.21 -8.28 8.49
C LYS A 318 18.55 -9.59 8.87
N VAL A 319 17.23 -9.62 8.94
CA VAL A 319 16.46 -10.80 9.34
C VAL A 319 15.86 -11.56 8.14
N ALA A 320 16.19 -11.19 6.92
CA ALA A 320 15.65 -11.78 5.69
C ALA A 320 15.72 -13.33 5.66
N ASN A 321 16.76 -13.92 6.25
CA ASN A 321 16.91 -15.38 6.35
C ASN A 321 16.13 -16.02 7.52
N LEU A 322 15.42 -15.24 8.34
CA LEU A 322 14.51 -15.73 9.39
C LEU A 322 13.05 -15.75 8.92
N MET A 323 12.81 -15.37 7.67
CA MET A 323 11.54 -15.42 6.98
C MET A 323 11.77 -15.88 5.53
N ASN A 324 10.74 -15.93 4.70
CA ASN A 324 10.92 -16.23 3.27
C ASN A 324 11.41 -14.97 2.52
N PRO A 325 12.69 -14.88 2.10
CA PRO A 325 13.21 -13.70 1.41
C PRO A 325 12.54 -13.44 0.05
N LYS A 326 11.84 -14.45 -0.51
CA LYS A 326 11.05 -14.30 -1.74
C LYS A 326 9.70 -13.60 -1.54
N LYS A 327 9.37 -13.27 -0.30
CA LYS A 327 8.16 -12.50 0.03
C LYS A 327 8.47 -11.08 0.47
N LEU A 328 9.75 -10.70 0.48
CA LEU A 328 10.19 -9.33 0.71
C LEU A 328 10.20 -8.56 -0.61
N VAL A 329 9.57 -7.40 -0.63
CA VAL A 329 9.47 -6.53 -1.80
C VAL A 329 9.82 -5.10 -1.39
N TRP A 330 10.95 -4.61 -1.90
CA TRP A 330 11.42 -3.27 -1.60
C TRP A 330 10.55 -2.20 -2.26
N ALA A 331 10.46 -1.03 -1.62
CA ALA A 331 9.72 0.12 -2.08
C ALA A 331 10.49 1.42 -1.81
N ASN A 332 10.22 2.49 -2.54
CA ASN A 332 10.78 3.81 -2.27
C ASN A 332 9.80 4.80 -1.67
N ASP A 333 8.52 4.45 -1.60
CA ASP A 333 7.42 5.28 -1.06
C ASP A 333 7.34 6.69 -1.68
N PHE A 334 7.84 6.87 -2.91
CA PHE A 334 7.82 8.19 -3.56
C PHE A 334 6.38 8.61 -3.90
N PRO A 335 5.94 9.86 -3.63
CA PRO A 335 6.73 11.02 -3.16
C PRO A 335 6.48 11.41 -1.69
N HIS A 336 6.10 10.49 -0.83
CA HIS A 336 5.79 10.77 0.59
C HIS A 336 6.99 11.26 1.40
N SER A 337 6.72 11.69 2.64
CA SER A 337 7.76 12.15 3.57
C SER A 337 8.69 11.06 4.06
N ASP A 338 8.27 9.81 3.97
CA ASP A 338 9.04 8.62 4.37
C ASP A 338 9.81 7.98 3.20
N ALA A 339 9.75 8.63 2.02
CA ALA A 339 10.40 8.13 0.82
C ALA A 339 11.93 8.05 0.93
N THR A 340 12.50 7.00 0.34
CA THR A 340 13.96 6.86 0.21
C THR A 340 14.56 7.67 -0.94
N TRP A 341 13.74 8.22 -1.83
CA TRP A 341 14.16 9.09 -2.93
C TRP A 341 14.81 10.39 -2.41
N PRO A 342 15.90 10.88 -2.98
CA PRO A 342 16.67 10.36 -4.11
C PRO A 342 17.87 9.50 -3.72
N TRP A 343 17.88 8.88 -2.56
CA TRP A 343 19.00 8.13 -1.98
C TRP A 343 18.78 6.61 -1.98
N SER A 344 17.78 6.10 -2.69
CA SER A 344 17.39 4.69 -2.68
C SER A 344 18.55 3.75 -2.98
N GLN A 345 19.38 4.08 -3.99
CA GLN A 345 20.53 3.25 -4.38
C GLN A 345 21.55 3.11 -3.24
N GLU A 346 21.89 4.23 -2.58
CA GLU A 346 22.87 4.24 -1.47
C GLU A 346 22.35 3.46 -0.26
N LEU A 347 21.07 3.65 0.08
CA LEU A 347 20.42 2.98 1.21
C LEU A 347 20.34 1.47 0.98
N VAL A 348 19.85 1.06 -0.19
CA VAL A 348 19.75 -0.34 -0.58
C VAL A 348 21.11 -1.01 -0.58
N GLU A 349 22.13 -0.40 -1.21
CA GLU A 349 23.49 -0.94 -1.24
C GLU A 349 24.04 -1.14 0.17
N LYS A 350 23.92 -0.13 1.03
CA LYS A 350 24.39 -0.15 2.41
C LYS A 350 23.68 -1.22 3.23
N HIS A 351 22.35 -1.28 3.18
CA HIS A 351 21.57 -2.13 4.07
C HIS A 351 21.57 -3.60 3.62
N SER A 352 21.67 -3.86 2.32
CA SER A 352 21.70 -5.21 1.74
C SER A 352 23.09 -5.80 1.54
N ALA A 353 24.18 -5.09 1.91
CA ALA A 353 25.57 -5.49 1.64
C ALA A 353 25.96 -6.91 2.09
N HIS A 354 25.24 -7.46 3.07
CA HIS A 354 25.47 -8.80 3.62
C HIS A 354 24.66 -9.91 2.92
N LEU A 355 23.73 -9.53 2.04
CA LEU A 355 22.93 -10.47 1.24
C LEU A 355 23.70 -10.89 -0.02
N THR A 356 23.34 -12.03 -0.58
CA THR A 356 23.86 -12.45 -1.89
C THR A 356 23.30 -11.56 -3.00
N ASP A 357 23.96 -11.48 -4.14
CA ASP A 357 23.47 -10.72 -5.30
C ASP A 357 22.10 -11.26 -5.78
N GLU A 358 21.90 -12.58 -5.67
CA GLU A 358 20.62 -13.21 -5.99
C GLU A 358 19.50 -12.73 -5.04
N GLN A 359 19.74 -12.71 -3.72
CA GLN A 359 18.76 -12.21 -2.74
C GLN A 359 18.45 -10.73 -2.94
N ARG A 360 19.45 -9.90 -3.24
CA ARG A 360 19.25 -8.48 -3.58
C ARG A 360 18.34 -8.33 -4.79
N ARG A 361 18.63 -9.10 -5.86
CA ARG A 361 17.81 -9.10 -7.06
C ARG A 361 16.38 -9.55 -6.80
N TRP A 362 16.18 -10.58 -5.98
CA TRP A 362 14.83 -10.97 -5.59
C TRP A 362 14.07 -9.81 -4.94
N ILE A 363 14.64 -9.22 -3.89
CA ILE A 363 13.95 -8.22 -3.05
C ILE A 363 13.65 -6.93 -3.83
N MET A 364 14.58 -6.46 -4.66
CA MET A 364 14.44 -5.20 -5.38
C MET A 364 13.77 -5.32 -6.76
N ARG A 365 13.52 -6.54 -7.23
CA ARG A 365 12.97 -6.71 -8.59
C ARG A 365 12.12 -7.96 -8.75
N ASP A 366 12.73 -9.16 -8.69
CA ASP A 366 12.11 -10.37 -9.19
C ASP A 366 10.88 -10.79 -8.37
N ASN A 367 10.90 -10.58 -7.04
CA ASN A 367 9.76 -10.84 -6.17
C ASN A 367 8.57 -9.94 -6.51
N ILE A 368 8.83 -8.69 -6.89
CA ILE A 368 7.77 -7.73 -7.26
C ILE A 368 7.12 -8.16 -8.57
N ILE A 369 7.93 -8.59 -9.54
CA ILE A 369 7.45 -9.16 -10.81
C ILE A 369 6.57 -10.38 -10.54
N GLU A 370 7.00 -11.31 -9.66
CA GLU A 370 6.22 -12.50 -9.29
C GLU A 370 4.94 -12.14 -8.51
N CYS A 371 5.04 -11.20 -7.56
CA CYS A 371 3.91 -10.79 -6.73
C CYS A 371 2.75 -10.29 -7.57
N TYR A 372 3.04 -9.36 -8.48
CA TYR A 372 2.05 -8.67 -9.29
C TYR A 372 1.87 -9.24 -10.70
N ASN A 373 2.56 -10.35 -11.05
CA ASN A 373 2.56 -10.94 -12.39
C ASN A 373 2.87 -9.90 -13.48
N LEU A 374 3.90 -9.08 -13.26
CA LEU A 374 4.25 -8.00 -14.17
C LEU A 374 4.79 -8.53 -15.51
N PRO A 375 4.49 -7.86 -16.63
CA PRO A 375 4.98 -8.24 -17.95
C PRO A 375 6.49 -7.91 -18.06
N ILE A 376 7.33 -8.90 -17.79
CA ILE A 376 8.80 -8.73 -17.70
C ILE A 376 9.43 -8.16 -18.97
N ASP A 377 8.84 -8.45 -20.13
CA ASP A 377 9.27 -7.98 -21.44
C ASP A 377 9.04 -6.48 -21.66
N LYS A 378 8.17 -5.86 -20.86
CA LYS A 378 7.85 -4.43 -20.89
C LYS A 378 8.63 -3.61 -19.88
N ILE A 379 9.21 -4.24 -18.86
CA ILE A 379 9.93 -3.56 -17.79
C ILE A 379 11.37 -3.25 -18.26
N PRO A 380 11.83 -2.00 -18.15
CA PRO A 380 13.22 -1.67 -18.49
C PRO A 380 14.24 -2.51 -17.70
N ALA A 381 15.42 -2.72 -18.29
CA ALA A 381 16.48 -3.57 -17.74
C ALA A 381 17.12 -2.97 -16.47
#